data_ed7e5bffa4a3b561c7a0378c876856da
#
_entry.id   ed7e5bffa4a3b561c7a0378c876856da
#
_cell.length_a   1.000
_cell.length_b   1.000
_cell.length_c   1.000
_cell.angle_alpha   90.00
_cell.angle_beta   90.00
_cell.angle_gamma   90.00
#
_symmetry.space_group_name_H-M   'P 1'
#
loop_
_entity.id
_entity.type
_entity.pdbx_description
1 polymer ?
#
loop_
_entity_poly.entity_id
_entity_poly.type
_entity_poly.pdbx_seq_one_letter_code
_entity_poly.pdbx_strand_id
1 'polypeptide(L)'
;MKLEDFMNASPVNFFAVETIKKCLTEAGYKEWKAGEPCPEVKSGDKLFSTKNGSAIFAFHMGKKSLAEGGMRIISAHSDSPCFRVKPNAEIKCEGGLVKLNTELYGGAIMSTWMDRPLSLVGRVVLAGERMTEPEVRLMRIERPILTIPNLAIHFNRQVNDGVALSKQKDMLPVLTINGKVKTENGKLEPESGSILKALISEELGVKAEDILDFDLYLYDTPPAQCVGLHGELIQSGRLDDLSMVHAGMEALLTDADTPEVTKCLAIFDNEETGSQTKQGAG
;
A
#
# COMPACT_ATOMS: atom_id res chain seq x y z
N MET A 1 14.33 -6.02 11.70
CA MET A 1 12.85 -6.06 11.98
C MET A 1 12.37 -7.47 11.67
N LYS A 2 11.38 -8.04 12.43
CA LYS A 2 10.79 -9.34 12.05
C LYS A 2 9.92 -9.19 10.79
N LEU A 3 9.76 -10.28 10.03
CA LEU A 3 8.94 -10.24 8.81
C LEU A 3 7.48 -9.88 9.11
N GLU A 4 6.90 -10.42 10.17
CA GLU A 4 5.50 -10.14 10.54
C GLU A 4 5.29 -8.66 10.88
N ASP A 5 6.26 -8.04 11.56
CA ASP A 5 6.21 -6.61 11.89
C ASP A 5 6.29 -5.75 10.62
N PHE A 6 7.18 -6.14 9.68
CA PHE A 6 7.29 -5.49 8.38
C PHE A 6 5.99 -5.60 7.57
N MET A 7 5.40 -6.80 7.50
CA MET A 7 4.13 -7.05 6.81
C MET A 7 3.00 -6.20 7.40
N ASN A 8 2.93 -6.12 8.73
CA ASN A 8 1.91 -5.35 9.44
C ASN A 8 2.08 -3.84 9.27
N ALA A 9 3.33 -3.37 9.16
CA ALA A 9 3.64 -1.96 8.91
C ALA A 9 3.42 -1.56 7.43
N SER A 10 3.31 -2.53 6.51
CA SER A 10 3.33 -2.34 5.06
C SER A 10 2.04 -2.83 4.38
N PRO A 11 0.85 -2.28 4.73
CA PRO A 11 -0.43 -2.72 4.15
C PRO A 11 -0.60 -2.38 2.67
N VAL A 12 0.20 -1.46 2.13
CA VAL A 12 0.25 -1.05 0.71
C VAL A 12 1.64 -0.49 0.38
N ASN A 13 1.98 -0.37 -0.91
CA ASN A 13 3.28 0.09 -1.41
C ASN A 13 3.80 1.37 -0.73
N PHE A 14 2.97 2.40 -0.54
CA PHE A 14 3.38 3.66 0.11
C PHE A 14 3.89 3.43 1.55
N PHE A 15 3.21 2.58 2.30
CA PHE A 15 3.60 2.23 3.66
C PHE A 15 4.83 1.32 3.69
N ALA A 16 4.99 0.44 2.70
CA ALA A 16 6.20 -0.37 2.55
C ALA A 16 7.43 0.52 2.35
N VAL A 17 7.34 1.51 1.45
CA VAL A 17 8.43 2.47 1.22
C VAL A 17 8.73 3.29 2.48
N GLU A 18 7.73 3.82 3.19
CA GLU A 18 7.96 4.56 4.44
C GLU A 18 8.60 3.68 5.53
N THR A 19 8.21 2.40 5.63
CA THR A 19 8.83 1.45 6.56
C THR A 19 10.29 1.21 6.21
N ILE A 20 10.60 1.01 4.92
CA ILE A 20 11.99 0.86 4.44
C ILE A 20 12.80 2.13 4.70
N LYS A 21 12.27 3.31 4.40
CA LYS A 21 12.92 4.61 4.68
C LYS A 21 13.31 4.75 6.14
N LYS A 22 12.39 4.38 7.03
CA LYS A 22 12.65 4.40 8.48
C LYS A 22 13.82 3.49 8.84
N CYS A 23 13.81 2.24 8.40
CA CYS A 23 14.89 1.27 8.66
C CYS A 23 16.23 1.74 8.10
N LEU A 24 16.23 2.28 6.88
CA LEU A 24 17.45 2.82 6.24
C LEU A 24 17.98 4.03 7.00
N THR A 25 17.11 4.96 7.40
CA THR A 25 17.52 6.16 8.17
C THR A 25 18.12 5.78 9.52
N GLU A 26 17.50 4.83 10.23
CA GLU A 26 18.02 4.29 11.50
C GLU A 26 19.40 3.61 11.32
N ALA A 27 19.66 3.03 10.14
CA ALA A 27 20.95 2.42 9.77
C ALA A 27 21.98 3.41 9.18
N GLY A 28 21.68 4.72 9.22
CA GLY A 28 22.58 5.80 8.81
C GLY A 28 22.58 6.11 7.31
N TYR A 29 21.60 5.62 6.56
CA TYR A 29 21.41 6.04 5.17
C TYR A 29 20.84 7.45 5.11
N LYS A 30 21.29 8.25 4.14
CA LYS A 30 20.81 9.61 3.88
C LYS A 30 19.93 9.64 2.64
N GLU A 31 18.80 10.35 2.73
CA GLU A 31 17.93 10.55 1.58
C GLU A 31 18.56 11.55 0.60
N TRP A 32 18.61 11.18 -0.66
CA TRP A 32 18.86 12.06 -1.79
C TRP A 32 17.55 12.22 -2.57
N LYS A 33 17.03 13.44 -2.55
CA LYS A 33 15.74 13.72 -3.21
C LYS A 33 15.91 13.84 -4.72
N ALA A 34 15.00 13.22 -5.45
CA ALA A 34 14.97 13.34 -6.90
C ALA A 34 14.79 14.81 -7.31
N GLY A 35 15.64 15.28 -8.24
CA GLY A 35 15.66 16.68 -8.68
C GLY A 35 16.72 17.54 -7.99
N GLU A 36 17.31 17.10 -6.88
CA GLU A 36 18.49 17.74 -6.31
C GLU A 36 19.76 17.35 -7.10
N PRO A 37 20.79 18.20 -7.10
CA PRO A 37 22.08 17.83 -7.69
C PRO A 37 22.58 16.50 -7.11
N CYS A 38 23.15 15.65 -7.96
CA CYS A 38 23.74 14.41 -7.51
C CYS A 38 24.86 14.71 -6.48
N PRO A 39 24.80 14.15 -5.26
CA PRO A 39 25.83 14.38 -4.27
C PRO A 39 27.16 13.77 -4.72
N GLU A 40 28.28 14.37 -4.30
CA GLU A 40 29.57 13.71 -4.40
C GLU A 40 29.57 12.50 -3.49
N VAL A 41 29.67 11.29 -4.07
CA VAL A 41 29.63 10.03 -3.31
C VAL A 41 31.03 9.47 -3.10
N LYS A 42 31.27 8.92 -1.90
CA LYS A 42 32.54 8.32 -1.48
C LYS A 42 32.32 6.87 -1.08
N SER A 43 33.40 6.11 -1.08
CA SER A 43 33.41 4.75 -0.55
C SER A 43 32.86 4.72 0.89
N GLY A 44 31.94 3.84 1.18
CA GLY A 44 31.25 3.71 2.47
C GLY A 44 30.01 4.58 2.64
N ASP A 45 29.72 5.50 1.71
CA ASP A 45 28.49 6.30 1.78
C ASP A 45 27.25 5.43 1.64
N LYS A 46 26.25 5.76 2.43
CA LYS A 46 24.93 5.09 2.46
C LYS A 46 23.88 6.10 2.06
N LEU A 47 23.22 5.86 0.92
CA LEU A 47 22.24 6.77 0.31
C LEU A 47 20.99 6.01 -0.06
N PHE A 48 19.85 6.70 -0.07
CA PHE A 48 18.63 6.21 -0.72
C PHE A 48 17.88 7.35 -1.41
N SER A 49 17.06 6.98 -2.38
CA SER A 49 16.14 7.89 -3.06
C SER A 49 14.81 7.21 -3.28
N THR A 50 13.73 7.99 -3.27
CA THR A 50 12.38 7.47 -3.53
C THR A 50 11.82 8.02 -4.82
N LYS A 51 10.91 7.28 -5.43
CA LYS A 51 10.15 7.71 -6.60
C LYS A 51 8.67 7.57 -6.33
N ASN A 52 7.95 8.68 -6.45
CA ASN A 52 6.49 8.76 -6.26
C ASN A 52 5.99 8.27 -4.87
N GLY A 53 6.88 8.10 -3.89
CA GLY A 53 6.57 7.54 -2.57
C GLY A 53 6.21 6.05 -2.58
N SER A 54 6.42 5.35 -3.70
CA SER A 54 6.02 3.94 -3.89
C SER A 54 7.16 3.04 -4.39
N ALA A 55 8.26 3.62 -4.88
CA ALA A 55 9.50 2.91 -5.20
C ALA A 55 10.67 3.51 -4.41
N ILE A 56 11.67 2.69 -4.07
CA ILE A 56 12.85 3.13 -3.32
C ILE A 56 14.11 2.40 -3.79
N PHE A 57 15.21 3.17 -3.90
CA PHE A 57 16.53 2.69 -4.28
C PHE A 57 17.51 3.06 -3.20
N ALA A 58 18.21 2.09 -2.62
CA ALA A 58 19.21 2.32 -1.58
C ALA A 58 20.58 1.78 -2.01
N PHE A 59 21.63 2.53 -1.69
CA PHE A 59 23.00 2.24 -2.11
C PHE A 59 23.94 2.26 -0.92
N HIS A 60 24.77 1.22 -0.80
CA HIS A 60 25.94 1.22 0.05
C HIS A 60 27.19 1.20 -0.85
N MET A 61 27.88 2.32 -0.91
CA MET A 61 28.98 2.54 -1.86
C MET A 61 30.20 1.68 -1.51
N GLY A 62 30.68 0.94 -2.50
CA GLY A 62 31.82 0.04 -2.34
C GLY A 62 33.17 0.75 -2.30
N LYS A 63 34.23 0.01 -1.95
CA LYS A 63 35.60 0.47 -2.03
C LYS A 63 36.06 0.64 -3.47
N LYS A 64 35.63 -0.25 -4.36
CA LYS A 64 35.89 -0.16 -5.80
C LYS A 64 34.93 0.82 -6.46
N SER A 65 35.43 1.57 -7.45
CA SER A 65 34.58 2.40 -8.30
C SER A 65 33.55 1.55 -9.05
N LEU A 66 32.43 2.15 -9.48
CA LEU A 66 31.44 1.45 -10.29
C LEU A 66 32.01 0.92 -11.60
N ALA A 67 33.00 1.61 -12.18
CA ALA A 67 33.67 1.18 -13.41
C ALA A 67 34.54 -0.08 -13.22
N GLU A 68 35.13 -0.25 -12.03
CA GLU A 68 36.03 -1.38 -11.73
C GLU A 68 35.29 -2.55 -11.07
N GLY A 69 34.36 -2.27 -10.18
CA GLY A 69 33.68 -3.28 -9.35
C GLY A 69 32.26 -3.61 -9.84
N GLY A 70 31.66 -2.72 -10.61
CA GLY A 70 30.23 -2.80 -10.91
C GLY A 70 29.35 -2.61 -9.67
N MET A 71 28.16 -3.18 -9.72
CA MET A 71 27.16 -3.10 -8.65
C MET A 71 26.48 -4.45 -8.45
N ARG A 72 26.22 -4.81 -7.20
CA ARG A 72 25.35 -5.96 -6.83
C ARG A 72 23.97 -5.44 -6.52
N ILE A 73 22.97 -5.83 -7.27
CA ILE A 73 21.60 -5.37 -7.16
C ILE A 73 20.73 -6.50 -6.65
N ILE A 74 19.95 -6.24 -5.61
CA ILE A 74 18.79 -7.03 -5.21
C ILE A 74 17.56 -6.23 -5.61
N SER A 75 16.67 -6.83 -6.38
CA SER A 75 15.41 -6.18 -6.80
C SER A 75 14.19 -6.96 -6.34
N ALA A 76 13.14 -6.22 -5.99
CA ALA A 76 11.84 -6.70 -5.58
C ALA A 76 10.79 -5.61 -5.87
N HIS A 77 9.51 -5.88 -5.60
CA HIS A 77 8.47 -4.87 -5.78
C HIS A 77 7.63 -4.63 -4.51
N SER A 78 7.15 -3.40 -4.37
CA SER A 78 6.42 -2.94 -3.18
C SER A 78 4.91 -3.11 -3.28
N ASP A 79 4.38 -3.21 -4.50
CA ASP A 79 2.94 -3.37 -4.75
C ASP A 79 2.51 -4.83 -4.62
N SER A 80 1.21 -5.03 -4.48
CA SER A 80 0.59 -6.37 -4.38
C SER A 80 -0.83 -6.31 -4.91
N PRO A 81 -1.40 -7.42 -5.39
CA PRO A 81 -2.77 -7.45 -5.90
C PRO A 81 -3.78 -7.03 -4.85
N CYS A 82 -4.66 -6.10 -5.20
CA CYS A 82 -5.69 -5.57 -4.30
C CYS A 82 -6.85 -4.91 -5.07
N PHE A 83 -7.73 -4.22 -4.36
CA PHE A 83 -8.79 -3.41 -4.95
C PHE A 83 -8.50 -1.94 -4.72
N ARG A 84 -8.45 -1.15 -5.79
CA ARG A 84 -8.25 0.30 -5.77
C ARG A 84 -9.59 1.01 -5.83
N VAL A 85 -9.78 2.04 -5.03
CA VAL A 85 -10.97 2.88 -5.04
C VAL A 85 -10.93 3.82 -6.25
N LYS A 86 -12.00 3.84 -7.04
CA LYS A 86 -12.12 4.73 -8.20
C LYS A 86 -12.43 6.16 -7.78
N PRO A 87 -12.12 7.19 -8.61
CA PRO A 87 -12.46 8.59 -8.32
C PRO A 87 -13.95 8.81 -8.05
N ASN A 88 -14.85 8.15 -8.82
CA ASN A 88 -16.27 8.09 -8.50
C ASN A 88 -16.51 6.93 -7.52
N ALA A 89 -16.22 7.20 -6.24
CA ALA A 89 -15.98 6.19 -5.23
C ALA A 89 -17.25 5.50 -4.71
N GLU A 90 -18.44 6.09 -4.86
CA GLU A 90 -19.64 5.62 -4.16
C GLU A 90 -20.73 5.14 -5.12
N ILE A 91 -21.32 4.01 -4.80
CA ILE A 91 -22.48 3.46 -5.49
C ILE A 91 -23.62 3.33 -4.47
N LYS A 92 -24.63 4.18 -4.62
CA LYS A 92 -25.86 4.11 -3.81
C LYS A 92 -26.79 3.04 -4.39
N CYS A 93 -27.17 2.08 -3.55
CA CYS A 93 -28.05 0.98 -3.90
C CYS A 93 -29.40 1.10 -3.18
N GLU A 94 -30.36 0.24 -3.54
CA GLU A 94 -31.65 0.17 -2.87
C GLU A 94 -31.50 -0.11 -1.36
N GLY A 95 -32.49 0.31 -0.58
CA GLY A 95 -32.48 0.11 0.88
C GLY A 95 -31.45 0.94 1.65
N GLY A 96 -30.87 1.96 1.02
CA GLY A 96 -29.85 2.81 1.67
C GLY A 96 -28.47 2.19 1.72
N LEU A 97 -28.23 1.08 1.04
CA LEU A 97 -26.92 0.45 0.93
C LEU A 97 -25.96 1.32 0.12
N VAL A 98 -24.78 1.54 0.63
CA VAL A 98 -23.68 2.21 -0.09
C VAL A 98 -22.50 1.27 -0.22
N LYS A 99 -22.02 1.10 -1.45
CA LYS A 99 -20.82 0.33 -1.79
C LYS A 99 -19.73 1.27 -2.28
N LEU A 100 -18.47 0.87 -2.09
CA LEU A 100 -17.37 1.52 -2.78
C LEU A 100 -17.22 0.96 -4.20
N ASN A 101 -17.00 1.87 -5.13
CA ASN A 101 -16.70 1.55 -6.52
C ASN A 101 -15.20 1.30 -6.64
N THR A 102 -14.84 0.06 -6.83
CA THR A 102 -13.44 -0.37 -6.89
C THR A 102 -13.08 -0.98 -8.24
N GLU A 103 -11.82 -1.00 -8.54
CA GLU A 103 -11.22 -1.76 -9.63
C GLU A 103 -10.18 -2.73 -9.08
N LEU A 104 -10.02 -3.85 -9.75
CA LEU A 104 -8.97 -4.81 -9.41
C LEU A 104 -7.63 -4.24 -9.88
N TYR A 105 -6.69 -4.13 -8.95
CA TYR A 105 -5.28 -3.83 -9.21
C TYR A 105 -4.50 -5.14 -9.20
N GLY A 106 -3.82 -5.45 -10.30
CA GLY A 106 -3.07 -6.70 -10.44
C GLY A 106 -3.93 -7.96 -10.57
N GLY A 107 -3.36 -9.11 -10.29
CA GLY A 107 -3.92 -10.44 -10.47
C GLY A 107 -4.39 -11.11 -9.17
N ALA A 108 -5.33 -10.53 -8.41
CA ALA A 108 -5.79 -11.12 -7.15
C ALA A 108 -6.66 -12.37 -7.33
N ILE A 109 -6.57 -13.31 -6.40
CA ILE A 109 -7.54 -14.40 -6.22
C ILE A 109 -8.79 -13.80 -5.57
N MET A 110 -9.76 -13.38 -6.37
CA MET A 110 -10.91 -12.58 -5.92
C MET A 110 -11.72 -13.23 -4.80
N SER A 111 -11.94 -14.55 -4.85
CA SER A 111 -12.71 -15.27 -3.84
C SER A 111 -12.12 -15.18 -2.42
N THR A 112 -10.80 -15.01 -2.30
CA THR A 112 -10.15 -14.86 -0.99
C THR A 112 -10.39 -13.51 -0.32
N TRP A 113 -10.94 -12.54 -1.04
CA TRP A 113 -11.30 -11.22 -0.52
C TRP A 113 -12.72 -11.15 0.04
N MET A 114 -13.55 -12.15 -0.27
CA MET A 114 -14.93 -12.21 0.21
C MET A 114 -14.99 -12.61 1.68
N ASP A 115 -16.00 -12.09 2.39
CA ASP A 115 -16.30 -12.34 3.81
C ASP A 115 -15.16 -11.99 4.78
N ARG A 116 -14.20 -11.18 4.34
CA ARG A 116 -13.11 -10.68 5.18
C ARG A 116 -13.44 -9.32 5.80
N PRO A 117 -12.91 -9.04 7.00
CA PRO A 117 -12.89 -7.70 7.56
C PRO A 117 -11.86 -6.86 6.79
N LEU A 118 -12.34 -5.92 5.97
CA LEU A 118 -11.52 -5.06 5.13
C LEU A 118 -11.54 -3.62 5.62
N SER A 119 -10.52 -2.86 5.23
CA SER A 119 -10.43 -1.43 5.49
C SER A 119 -9.72 -0.70 4.36
N LEU A 120 -9.49 0.62 4.54
CA LEU A 120 -8.86 1.51 3.56
C LEU A 120 -7.47 1.93 4.01
N VAL A 121 -6.57 1.98 3.05
CA VAL A 121 -5.20 2.44 3.20
C VAL A 121 -4.72 3.10 1.91
N GLY A 122 -3.81 4.05 2.00
CA GLY A 122 -3.20 4.67 0.84
C GLY A 122 -2.71 6.08 1.12
N ARG A 123 -2.83 6.95 0.13
CA ARG A 123 -2.47 8.36 0.25
C ARG A 123 -3.63 9.27 -0.15
N VAL A 124 -3.66 10.44 0.44
CA VAL A 124 -4.61 11.51 0.16
C VAL A 124 -3.83 12.75 -0.25
N VAL A 125 -4.29 13.40 -1.30
CA VAL A 125 -3.72 14.64 -1.80
C VAL A 125 -4.59 15.80 -1.31
N LEU A 126 -3.97 16.70 -0.55
CA LEU A 126 -4.61 17.85 0.04
C LEU A 126 -4.17 19.15 -0.65
N ALA A 127 -4.99 20.17 -0.56
CA ALA A 127 -4.62 21.52 -0.96
C ALA A 127 -3.40 21.99 -0.14
N GLY A 128 -2.32 22.35 -0.81
CA GLY A 128 -1.14 22.96 -0.20
C GLY A 128 -1.23 24.48 -0.16
N GLU A 129 -0.19 25.13 0.35
CA GLU A 129 -0.07 26.58 0.33
C GLU A 129 -0.05 27.16 -1.10
N ARG A 130 0.45 26.39 -2.05
CA ARG A 130 0.48 26.73 -3.49
C ARG A 130 -0.20 25.64 -4.29
N MET A 131 -0.88 26.01 -5.35
CA MET A 131 -1.56 25.08 -6.26
C MET A 131 -0.60 24.02 -6.87
N THR A 132 0.68 24.38 -7.06
CA THR A 132 1.70 23.50 -7.64
C THR A 132 2.40 22.62 -6.61
N GLU A 133 2.10 22.77 -5.33
CA GLU A 133 2.75 22.08 -4.21
C GLU A 133 1.68 21.47 -3.28
N PRO A 134 0.90 20.48 -3.76
CA PRO A 134 -0.09 19.81 -2.93
C PRO A 134 0.59 19.04 -1.78
N GLU A 135 -0.08 18.98 -0.65
CA GLU A 135 0.35 18.15 0.46
C GLU A 135 -0.12 16.70 0.25
N VAL A 136 0.76 15.73 0.48
CA VAL A 136 0.41 14.31 0.43
C VAL A 136 0.49 13.73 1.83
N ARG A 137 -0.61 13.14 2.30
CA ARG A 137 -0.67 12.41 3.58
C ARG A 137 -0.99 10.95 3.37
N LEU A 138 -0.30 10.09 4.09
CA LEU A 138 -0.68 8.68 4.18
C LEU A 138 -1.86 8.52 5.13
N MET A 139 -2.79 7.65 4.76
CA MET A 139 -3.97 7.31 5.54
C MET A 139 -4.08 5.80 5.70
N ARG A 140 -4.37 5.35 6.91
CA ARG A 140 -4.68 3.96 7.23
C ARG A 140 -5.78 3.92 8.27
N ILE A 141 -6.90 3.31 7.94
CA ILE A 141 -7.98 3.07 8.88
C ILE A 141 -7.79 1.66 9.44
N GLU A 142 -7.43 1.55 10.71
CA GLU A 142 -7.09 0.26 11.33
C GLU A 142 -8.32 -0.60 11.66
N ARG A 143 -9.46 0.04 11.97
CA ARG A 143 -10.70 -0.69 12.22
C ARG A 143 -11.29 -1.24 10.92
N PRO A 144 -11.92 -2.43 10.93
CA PRO A 144 -12.62 -2.93 9.75
C PRO A 144 -13.87 -2.08 9.48
N ILE A 145 -13.99 -1.56 8.27
CA ILE A 145 -15.11 -0.71 7.84
C ILE A 145 -15.78 -1.22 6.58
N LEU A 146 -15.23 -2.25 5.94
CA LEU A 146 -15.68 -2.77 4.65
C LEU A 146 -15.80 -4.30 4.70
N THR A 147 -16.68 -4.83 3.88
CA THR A 147 -16.76 -6.26 3.57
C THR A 147 -17.25 -6.46 2.14
N ILE A 148 -16.76 -7.48 1.47
CA ILE A 148 -17.30 -7.98 0.19
C ILE A 148 -18.13 -9.23 0.53
N PRO A 149 -19.47 -9.14 0.64
CA PRO A 149 -20.28 -10.26 1.10
C PRO A 149 -20.39 -11.32 0.04
N ASN A 150 -20.26 -12.58 0.42
CA ASN A 150 -20.63 -13.71 -0.40
C ASN A 150 -22.14 -13.99 -0.28
N LEU A 151 -22.69 -14.66 -1.27
CA LEU A 151 -24.07 -15.13 -1.21
C LEU A 151 -24.13 -16.43 -0.40
N ALA A 152 -25.22 -16.59 0.38
CA ALA A 152 -25.51 -17.86 1.00
C ALA A 152 -25.66 -18.96 -0.08
N ILE A 153 -25.25 -20.19 0.27
CA ILE A 153 -25.29 -21.35 -0.65
C ILE A 153 -26.67 -21.55 -1.29
N HIS A 154 -27.76 -21.14 -0.61
CA HIS A 154 -29.13 -21.22 -1.13
C HIS A 154 -29.38 -20.38 -2.38
N PHE A 155 -28.63 -19.28 -2.54
CA PHE A 155 -28.72 -18.35 -3.67
C PHE A 155 -27.60 -18.57 -4.71
N ASN A 156 -26.59 -19.40 -4.37
CA ASN A 156 -25.46 -19.72 -5.25
C ASN A 156 -25.02 -21.18 -5.05
N ARG A 157 -25.82 -22.12 -5.50
CA ARG A 157 -25.61 -23.56 -5.27
C ARG A 157 -24.35 -24.13 -5.93
N GLN A 158 -23.84 -23.43 -6.95
CA GLN A 158 -22.64 -23.83 -7.70
C GLN A 158 -21.36 -23.20 -7.16
N VAL A 159 -21.41 -22.47 -6.05
CA VAL A 159 -20.25 -21.72 -5.53
C VAL A 159 -19.01 -22.62 -5.32
N ASN A 160 -19.22 -23.88 -4.93
CA ASN A 160 -18.14 -24.84 -4.69
C ASN A 160 -17.66 -25.57 -5.97
N ASP A 161 -18.41 -25.45 -7.06
CA ASP A 161 -18.10 -26.06 -8.37
C ASP A 161 -17.36 -25.06 -9.30
N GLY A 162 -17.13 -23.83 -8.82
CA GLY A 162 -16.49 -22.76 -9.55
C GLY A 162 -17.45 -21.81 -10.25
N VAL A 163 -17.56 -20.59 -9.73
CA VAL A 163 -18.37 -19.51 -10.31
C VAL A 163 -17.48 -18.36 -10.72
N ALA A 164 -17.63 -17.88 -11.95
CA ALA A 164 -16.90 -16.71 -12.42
C ALA A 164 -17.40 -15.45 -11.69
N LEU A 165 -16.51 -14.82 -10.91
CA LEU A 165 -16.79 -13.58 -10.19
C LEU A 165 -16.64 -12.36 -11.10
N SER A 166 -17.65 -11.50 -11.10
CA SER A 166 -17.61 -10.21 -11.80
C SER A 166 -16.95 -9.14 -10.93
N LYS A 167 -15.85 -8.56 -11.40
CA LYS A 167 -15.13 -7.48 -10.74
C LYS A 167 -16.03 -6.29 -10.38
N GLN A 168 -17.03 -5.98 -11.21
CA GLN A 168 -17.90 -4.80 -11.09
C GLN A 168 -19.27 -5.08 -10.44
N LYS A 169 -19.61 -6.33 -10.18
CA LYS A 169 -20.89 -6.71 -9.57
C LYS A 169 -20.69 -7.40 -8.23
N ASP A 170 -19.83 -8.43 -8.21
CA ASP A 170 -19.69 -9.32 -7.06
C ASP A 170 -18.61 -8.83 -6.08
N MET A 171 -17.63 -8.05 -6.56
CA MET A 171 -16.47 -7.65 -5.78
C MET A 171 -16.50 -6.21 -5.24
N LEU A 172 -17.67 -5.57 -5.23
CA LEU A 172 -17.82 -4.23 -4.68
C LEU A 172 -18.05 -4.27 -3.17
N PRO A 173 -17.15 -3.71 -2.35
CA PRO A 173 -17.25 -3.75 -0.90
C PRO A 173 -18.40 -2.88 -0.40
N VAL A 174 -19.12 -3.40 0.58
CA VAL A 174 -20.16 -2.67 1.32
C VAL A 174 -19.49 -1.77 2.35
N LEU A 175 -19.84 -0.48 2.33
CA LEU A 175 -19.39 0.53 3.27
C LEU A 175 -20.40 0.78 4.39
N THR A 176 -21.66 0.97 4.05
CA THR A 176 -22.72 1.22 5.04
C THR A 176 -24.12 0.84 4.51
N ILE A 177 -25.06 0.65 5.43
CA ILE A 177 -26.45 0.28 5.08
C ILE A 177 -27.39 1.48 5.12
N ASN A 178 -27.06 2.56 5.79
CA ASN A 178 -28.01 3.65 5.97
C ASN A 178 -27.61 5.00 5.33
N GLY A 179 -26.48 5.11 4.68
CA GLY A 179 -26.02 6.34 4.03
C GLY A 179 -26.15 7.60 4.91
N LYS A 180 -26.15 7.42 6.23
CA LYS A 180 -26.32 8.50 7.22
C LYS A 180 -25.01 8.71 7.94
N VAL A 181 -24.63 9.96 8.09
CA VAL A 181 -23.44 10.38 8.87
C VAL A 181 -23.90 10.90 10.23
N LYS A 182 -23.12 10.64 11.27
CA LYS A 182 -23.30 11.32 12.55
C LYS A 182 -22.91 12.78 12.39
N THR A 183 -23.86 13.67 12.50
CA THR A 183 -23.58 15.11 12.59
C THR A 183 -22.95 15.46 13.95
N GLU A 184 -22.33 16.63 14.05
CA GLU A 184 -21.73 17.17 15.29
C GLU A 184 -22.69 17.10 16.48
N ASN A 185 -24.00 17.13 16.24
CA ASN A 185 -25.05 17.01 17.25
C ASN A 185 -25.48 15.55 17.53
N GLY A 186 -24.76 14.55 17.02
CA GLY A 186 -25.05 13.13 17.24
C GLY A 186 -26.27 12.58 16.50
N LYS A 187 -26.93 13.36 15.63
CA LYS A 187 -28.04 12.90 14.81
C LYS A 187 -27.53 12.20 13.55
N LEU A 188 -28.22 11.14 13.16
CA LEU A 188 -28.01 10.46 11.88
C LEU A 188 -28.82 11.17 10.78
N GLU A 189 -28.17 11.95 9.94
CA GLU A 189 -28.82 12.60 8.80
C GLU A 189 -28.35 12.01 7.47
N PRO A 190 -29.21 12.00 6.42
CA PRO A 190 -28.77 11.61 5.09
C PRO A 190 -27.68 12.56 4.63
N GLU A 191 -26.55 12.03 4.22
CA GLU A 191 -25.44 12.85 3.80
C GLU A 191 -25.71 13.51 2.46
N SER A 192 -25.54 14.85 2.42
CA SER A 192 -25.63 15.67 1.21
C SER A 192 -24.29 15.74 0.44
N GLY A 193 -23.33 14.85 0.76
CA GLY A 193 -21.99 14.83 0.17
C GLY A 193 -21.43 13.42 -0.03
N SER A 194 -20.11 13.34 -0.17
CA SER A 194 -19.38 12.06 -0.26
C SER A 194 -19.08 11.52 1.12
N ILE A 195 -19.59 10.33 1.43
CA ILE A 195 -19.33 9.58 2.67
C ILE A 195 -17.84 9.29 2.80
N LEU A 196 -17.18 8.93 1.69
CA LEU A 196 -15.74 8.66 1.68
C LEU A 196 -14.94 9.92 2.01
N LYS A 197 -15.29 11.09 1.45
CA LYS A 197 -14.58 12.34 1.80
C LYS A 197 -14.80 12.73 3.26
N ALA A 198 -15.98 12.53 3.81
CA ALA A 198 -16.25 12.75 5.24
C ALA A 198 -15.41 11.81 6.12
N LEU A 199 -15.32 10.54 5.75
CA LEU A 199 -14.49 9.55 6.44
C LEU A 199 -12.99 9.94 6.39
N ILE A 200 -12.49 10.36 5.22
CA ILE A 200 -11.10 10.83 5.08
C ILE A 200 -10.86 12.09 5.94
N SER A 201 -11.81 13.02 5.93
CA SER A 201 -11.77 14.25 6.73
C SER A 201 -11.67 13.95 8.23
N GLU A 202 -12.48 13.01 8.72
CA GLU A 202 -12.46 12.57 10.13
C GLU A 202 -11.12 11.90 10.48
N GLU A 203 -10.65 10.95 9.63
CA GLU A 203 -9.45 10.17 9.90
C GLU A 203 -8.16 11.01 9.90
N LEU A 204 -8.07 11.99 9.00
CA LEU A 204 -6.90 12.87 8.87
C LEU A 204 -7.00 14.18 9.64
N GLY A 205 -8.18 14.50 10.21
CA GLY A 205 -8.42 15.77 10.89
C GLY A 205 -8.31 16.98 9.95
N VAL A 206 -8.78 16.84 8.69
CA VAL A 206 -8.73 17.89 7.65
C VAL A 206 -10.13 18.24 7.18
N LYS A 207 -10.29 19.38 6.54
CA LYS A 207 -11.58 19.74 5.93
C LYS A 207 -11.82 18.94 4.65
N ALA A 208 -13.06 18.52 4.42
CA ALA A 208 -13.42 17.76 3.22
C ALA A 208 -13.17 18.54 1.91
N GLU A 209 -13.24 19.87 1.95
CA GLU A 209 -12.98 20.78 0.83
C GLU A 209 -11.49 20.83 0.44
N ASP A 210 -10.58 20.55 1.38
CA ASP A 210 -9.14 20.51 1.14
C ASP A 210 -8.69 19.20 0.48
N ILE A 211 -9.57 18.19 0.41
CA ILE A 211 -9.27 16.89 -0.22
C ILE A 211 -9.41 17.05 -1.74
N LEU A 212 -8.26 17.10 -2.43
CA LEU A 212 -8.20 17.22 -3.88
C LEU A 212 -8.38 15.88 -4.58
N ASP A 213 -7.64 14.86 -4.13
CA ASP A 213 -7.64 13.52 -4.72
C ASP A 213 -7.16 12.48 -3.72
N PHE A 214 -7.26 11.21 -4.08
CA PHE A 214 -6.78 10.11 -3.26
C PHE A 214 -6.34 8.93 -4.13
N ASP A 215 -5.48 8.11 -3.55
CA ASP A 215 -5.02 6.84 -4.10
C ASP A 215 -5.16 5.79 -3.00
N LEU A 216 -6.39 5.26 -2.87
CA LEU A 216 -6.80 4.39 -1.77
C LEU A 216 -7.04 2.97 -2.24
N TYR A 217 -6.63 2.03 -1.40
CA TYR A 217 -6.71 0.60 -1.63
C TYR A 217 -7.42 -0.09 -0.47
N LEU A 218 -8.07 -1.20 -0.77
CA LEU A 218 -8.56 -2.12 0.25
C LEU A 218 -7.41 -2.97 0.78
N TYR A 219 -7.41 -3.21 2.07
CA TYR A 219 -6.54 -4.21 2.69
C TYR A 219 -7.32 -5.03 3.73
N ASP A 220 -6.89 -6.24 4.00
CA ASP A 220 -7.41 -7.09 5.07
C ASP A 220 -6.82 -6.65 6.42
N THR A 221 -7.69 -6.46 7.41
CA THR A 221 -7.28 -5.93 8.72
C THR A 221 -6.62 -6.97 9.66
N PRO A 222 -6.84 -8.28 9.53
CA PRO A 222 -6.11 -9.27 10.32
C PRO A 222 -4.60 -9.14 10.13
N PRO A 223 -3.81 -9.12 11.22
CA PRO A 223 -2.36 -9.00 11.11
C PRO A 223 -1.72 -10.27 10.55
N ALA A 224 -0.50 -10.14 10.04
CA ALA A 224 0.38 -11.26 9.77
C ALA A 224 0.62 -12.05 11.07
N GLN A 225 0.59 -13.37 10.99
CA GLN A 225 0.69 -14.24 12.15
C GLN A 225 1.42 -15.54 11.83
N CYS A 226 2.09 -16.08 12.85
CA CYS A 226 2.62 -17.42 12.77
C CYS A 226 1.49 -18.44 12.98
N VAL A 227 1.46 -19.47 12.13
CA VAL A 227 0.50 -20.59 12.18
C VAL A 227 1.23 -21.92 12.08
N GLY A 228 0.53 -23.02 12.28
CA GLY A 228 1.10 -24.35 12.35
C GLY A 228 1.24 -24.83 13.79
N LEU A 229 1.52 -26.13 13.97
CA LEU A 229 1.59 -26.74 15.29
C LEU A 229 2.66 -26.10 16.20
N HIS A 230 3.76 -25.65 15.59
CA HIS A 230 4.89 -25.02 16.28
C HIS A 230 5.12 -23.57 15.87
N GLY A 231 4.17 -22.95 15.15
CA GLY A 231 4.29 -21.59 14.63
C GLY A 231 5.31 -21.47 13.49
N GLU A 232 5.53 -22.55 12.75
CA GLU A 232 6.58 -22.67 11.71
C GLU A 232 6.19 -22.09 10.36
N LEU A 233 4.93 -21.67 10.19
CA LEU A 233 4.41 -21.04 8.97
C LEU A 233 4.03 -19.61 9.24
N ILE A 234 4.17 -18.74 8.24
CA ILE A 234 3.68 -17.36 8.27
C ILE A 234 2.46 -17.27 7.36
N GLN A 235 1.36 -16.76 7.91
CA GLN A 235 0.16 -16.42 7.17
C GLN A 235 -0.02 -14.91 7.12
N SER A 236 -0.02 -14.37 5.89
CA SER A 236 -0.27 -12.96 5.63
C SER A 236 -0.76 -12.78 4.20
N GLY A 237 -1.46 -11.69 3.90
CA GLY A 237 -1.54 -11.16 2.55
C GLY A 237 -0.20 -10.55 2.13
N ARG A 238 0.00 -10.29 0.84
CA ARG A 238 1.16 -9.54 0.31
C ARG A 238 2.53 -10.19 0.52
N LEU A 239 2.59 -11.51 0.78
CA LEU A 239 3.88 -12.23 0.85
C LEU A 239 4.66 -12.09 -0.45
N ASP A 240 3.96 -12.10 -1.58
CA ASP A 240 4.41 -11.63 -2.87
C ASP A 240 4.13 -10.12 -2.97
N ASP A 241 5.14 -9.23 -3.03
CA ASP A 241 6.58 -9.58 -2.99
C ASP A 241 7.26 -8.99 -1.73
N LEU A 242 6.47 -8.57 -0.74
CA LEU A 242 6.99 -7.93 0.48
C LEU A 242 7.93 -8.85 1.29
N SER A 243 7.84 -10.17 1.13
CA SER A 243 8.80 -11.08 1.75
C SER A 243 10.20 -10.95 1.15
N MET A 244 10.31 -10.76 -0.18
CA MET A 244 11.59 -10.51 -0.85
C MET A 244 12.08 -9.09 -0.61
N VAL A 245 11.18 -8.11 -0.55
CA VAL A 245 11.50 -6.74 -0.12
C VAL A 245 12.17 -6.75 1.25
N HIS A 246 11.56 -7.44 2.23
CA HIS A 246 12.10 -7.58 3.58
C HIS A 246 13.46 -8.28 3.57
N ALA A 247 13.58 -9.41 2.87
CA ALA A 247 14.83 -10.16 2.80
C ALA A 247 15.96 -9.33 2.16
N GLY A 248 15.66 -8.59 1.09
CA GLY A 248 16.62 -7.69 0.43
C GLY A 248 17.05 -6.52 1.32
N MET A 249 16.11 -5.93 2.06
CA MET A 249 16.39 -4.87 3.04
C MET A 249 17.29 -5.40 4.16
N GLU A 250 16.95 -6.51 4.79
CA GLU A 250 17.76 -7.11 5.85
C GLU A 250 19.17 -7.47 5.35
N ALA A 251 19.29 -8.00 4.13
CA ALA A 251 20.59 -8.31 3.52
C ALA A 251 21.45 -7.04 3.31
N LEU A 252 20.83 -5.92 2.92
CA LEU A 252 21.54 -4.66 2.77
C LEU A 252 21.97 -4.09 4.13
N LEU A 253 21.13 -4.22 5.17
CA LEU A 253 21.35 -3.68 6.52
C LEU A 253 22.33 -4.50 7.35
N THR A 254 22.56 -5.76 7.02
CA THR A 254 23.46 -6.67 7.76
C THR A 254 24.94 -6.27 7.64
N ASP A 255 25.33 -5.55 6.59
CA ASP A 255 26.70 -5.14 6.37
C ASP A 255 27.07 -3.88 7.20
N ALA A 256 27.81 -4.10 8.26
CA ALA A 256 28.38 -3.02 9.07
C ALA A 256 29.55 -2.32 8.36
N ASP A 257 30.37 -3.07 7.61
CA ASP A 257 31.58 -2.60 6.96
C ASP A 257 31.34 -2.15 5.52
N THR A 258 32.21 -1.26 5.03
CA THR A 258 32.21 -0.83 3.63
C THR A 258 32.44 -2.02 2.71
N PRO A 259 31.50 -2.37 1.82
CA PRO A 259 31.63 -3.51 0.93
C PRO A 259 32.72 -3.29 -0.12
N GLU A 260 33.27 -4.37 -0.67
CA GLU A 260 34.23 -4.28 -1.78
C GLU A 260 33.59 -3.71 -3.05
N VAL A 261 32.35 -4.10 -3.31
CA VAL A 261 31.54 -3.72 -4.48
C VAL A 261 30.28 -2.99 -3.99
N THR A 262 29.87 -1.94 -4.67
CA THR A 262 28.65 -1.22 -4.34
C THR A 262 27.44 -2.16 -4.33
N LYS A 263 26.62 -2.08 -3.28
CA LYS A 263 25.36 -2.80 -3.15
C LYS A 263 24.19 -1.87 -3.40
N CYS A 264 23.17 -2.38 -4.07
CA CYS A 264 21.93 -1.67 -4.35
C CYS A 264 20.74 -2.53 -3.97
N LEU A 265 19.81 -1.96 -3.24
CA LEU A 265 18.46 -2.45 -3.09
C LEU A 265 17.54 -1.62 -3.99
N ALA A 266 16.87 -2.26 -4.94
CA ALA A 266 15.98 -1.62 -5.91
C ALA A 266 14.56 -2.16 -5.72
N ILE A 267 13.70 -1.41 -5.05
CA ILE A 267 12.31 -1.78 -4.83
C ILE A 267 11.44 -0.95 -5.78
N PHE A 268 10.83 -1.65 -6.71
CA PHE A 268 9.99 -1.06 -7.75
C PHE A 268 8.52 -1.03 -7.33
N ASP A 269 7.71 -0.30 -8.09
CA ASP A 269 6.26 -0.27 -8.00
C ASP A 269 5.63 -0.68 -9.33
N ASN A 270 4.35 -1.01 -9.32
CA ASN A 270 3.55 -1.35 -10.50
C ASN A 270 3.98 -2.64 -11.25
N GLU A 271 4.67 -3.56 -10.59
CA GLU A 271 4.96 -4.87 -11.17
C GLU A 271 3.66 -5.57 -11.55
N GLU A 272 2.67 -5.56 -10.66
CA GLU A 272 1.35 -6.20 -10.80
C GLU A 272 0.51 -5.66 -11.96
N THR A 273 0.90 -4.54 -12.55
CA THR A 273 0.23 -3.90 -13.68
C THR A 273 1.12 -3.73 -14.90
N GLY A 274 2.29 -4.42 -14.93
CA GLY A 274 3.18 -4.53 -16.09
C GLY A 274 4.38 -3.59 -16.08
N SER A 275 4.73 -2.99 -14.96
CA SER A 275 5.99 -2.24 -14.72
C SER A 275 6.25 -1.01 -15.62
N GLN A 276 5.40 -0.68 -16.56
CA GLN A 276 5.66 0.41 -17.55
C GLN A 276 5.31 1.80 -16.99
N THR A 277 5.93 2.16 -15.89
CA THR A 277 5.77 3.47 -15.24
C THR A 277 7.13 4.02 -14.83
N LYS A 278 7.17 5.30 -14.37
CA LYS A 278 8.42 5.93 -13.90
C LYS A 278 9.02 5.26 -12.65
N GLN A 279 8.22 4.54 -11.87
CA GLN A 279 8.60 3.81 -10.68
C GLN A 279 8.62 2.29 -10.88
N GLY A 280 8.29 1.82 -12.07
CA GLY A 280 8.35 0.41 -12.46
C GLY A 280 9.73 0.00 -12.97
N ALA A 281 9.88 -1.30 -13.28
CA ALA A 281 11.11 -1.92 -13.78
C ALA A 281 11.13 -2.11 -15.32
N GLY A 282 10.10 -1.63 -16.02
CA GLY A 282 9.93 -1.79 -17.46
C GLY A 282 10.76 -0.83 -18.32
#